data_4b63e7c9b6d1296b6dd52e798da8a1dd
#
_entry.id   4b63e7c9b6d1296b6dd52e798da8a1dd
#
_cell.length_a   1.000
_cell.length_b   1.000
_cell.length_c   1.000
_cell.angle_alpha   90.00
_cell.angle_beta   90.00
_cell.angle_gamma   90.00
#
_symmetry.space_group_name_H-M   'P 1'
#
loop_
_entity.id
_entity.type
_entity.pdbx_description
1 polymer ?
#
loop_
_entity_poly.entity_id
_entity_poly.type
_entity_poly.pdbx_seq_one_letter_code
_entity_poly.pdbx_strand_id
1 'polypeptide(L)'
;MSFTVVESRWPDVWLAATARGITICGDFLAATALALALQGAGAGGLAVSGLLLAATLPLVVLAPLAGRLADRVDSRTLLVTVGLAQAAICALLALADHPVLVVGLVALLACGLAVTQPCLAALLPAMVRSRDLPRASAISQTAVSLGALGGPVLAGLLVGQFGTRVPLLLDAATYLALVVAGLLLRTRRGGRRTTAVVTPADPRGTATAWRLRRDPLMLVMVVSTAVVIAAIGGINVIEVFFIRETLNGSPTTYGLVSAAWMAGMLPGGWLAARLANRLGDDAALIRGVLVTLAACSLMVLLAAMVPGAGLLVPLWLVAGAANGGENVFANLLTARRVPEAMRARAYASYGAAVQGGSMAGFLVGGALLTAVPPRPLIAGAGVAGILVVLIFVPVVARAVRRPSPGDPGVRQPRPADADAGLATPDGPAEPKPEAGDTVGSWLSASHVPGSGTSSS
;
A
#
# COMPACT_ATOMS: atom_id res chain seq x y z
N MET A 1 29.54 28.49 -5.25
CA MET A 1 29.12 27.14 -4.82
C MET A 1 28.58 26.42 -6.03
N SER A 2 29.38 25.57 -6.67
CA SER A 2 28.95 24.75 -7.79
C SER A 2 28.00 23.68 -7.28
N PHE A 3 26.71 23.83 -7.57
CA PHE A 3 25.74 22.76 -7.41
C PHE A 3 26.12 21.64 -8.37
N THR A 4 26.72 20.59 -7.85
CA THR A 4 26.88 19.35 -8.60
C THR A 4 25.49 18.83 -8.93
N VAL A 5 25.06 19.09 -10.17
CA VAL A 5 23.80 18.55 -10.71
C VAL A 5 23.97 17.03 -10.74
N VAL A 6 23.37 16.35 -9.77
CA VAL A 6 23.35 14.88 -9.73
C VAL A 6 22.65 14.39 -10.99
N GLU A 7 23.39 13.81 -11.93
CA GLU A 7 22.80 13.20 -13.12
C GLU A 7 21.98 11.98 -12.76
N SER A 8 20.81 11.81 -13.40
CA SER A 8 19.97 10.63 -13.20
C SER A 8 20.68 9.38 -13.72
N ARG A 9 20.91 8.40 -12.85
CA ARG A 9 21.58 7.14 -13.16
C ARG A 9 20.58 6.08 -13.61
N TRP A 10 20.14 6.19 -14.84
CA TRP A 10 19.17 5.26 -15.42
C TRP A 10 19.60 3.79 -15.40
N PRO A 11 20.89 3.42 -15.61
CA PRO A 11 21.33 2.03 -15.46
C PRO A 11 21.05 1.45 -14.05
N ASP A 12 21.29 2.26 -12.99
CA ASP A 12 21.00 1.83 -11.62
C ASP A 12 19.50 1.65 -11.39
N VAL A 13 18.65 2.51 -11.99
CA VAL A 13 17.19 2.39 -11.93
C VAL A 13 16.71 1.10 -12.58
N TRP A 14 17.17 0.81 -13.80
CA TRP A 14 16.79 -0.42 -14.50
C TRP A 14 17.28 -1.66 -13.76
N LEU A 15 18.51 -1.65 -13.27
CA LEU A 15 19.09 -2.76 -12.50
C LEU A 15 18.27 -3.03 -11.21
N ALA A 16 17.97 -1.98 -10.43
CA ALA A 16 17.19 -2.10 -9.21
C ALA A 16 15.74 -2.54 -9.50
N ALA A 17 15.10 -1.97 -10.54
CA ALA A 17 13.74 -2.33 -10.92
C ALA A 17 13.64 -3.78 -11.41
N THR A 18 14.58 -4.21 -12.25
CA THR A 18 14.64 -5.59 -12.76
C THR A 18 14.87 -6.58 -11.62
N ALA A 19 15.86 -6.32 -10.75
CA ALA A 19 16.12 -7.18 -9.59
C ALA A 19 14.89 -7.27 -8.68
N ARG A 20 14.22 -6.15 -8.42
CA ARG A 20 12.99 -6.13 -7.63
C ARG A 20 11.85 -6.91 -8.30
N GLY A 21 11.68 -6.76 -9.60
CA GLY A 21 10.67 -7.52 -10.35
C GLY A 21 10.93 -9.02 -10.32
N ILE A 22 12.20 -9.43 -10.47
CA ILE A 22 12.63 -10.83 -10.42
C ILE A 22 12.38 -11.42 -9.02
N THR A 23 12.75 -10.71 -7.93
CA THR A 23 12.51 -11.20 -6.57
C THR A 23 11.02 -11.26 -6.24
N ILE A 24 10.22 -10.29 -6.65
CA ILE A 24 8.75 -10.35 -6.49
C ILE A 24 8.16 -11.55 -7.25
N CYS A 25 8.66 -11.84 -8.45
CA CYS A 25 8.26 -13.04 -9.19
C CYS A 25 8.59 -14.30 -8.40
N GLY A 26 9.79 -14.40 -7.83
CA GLY A 26 10.24 -15.50 -6.97
C GLY A 26 9.37 -15.64 -5.72
N ASP A 27 9.09 -14.54 -5.01
CA ASP A 27 8.26 -14.53 -3.80
C ASP A 27 6.84 -15.09 -4.07
N PHE A 28 6.19 -14.63 -5.16
CA PHE A 28 4.87 -15.14 -5.55
C PHE A 28 4.93 -16.58 -6.06
N LEU A 29 6.00 -16.95 -6.74
CA LEU A 29 6.26 -18.33 -7.18
C LEU A 29 6.41 -19.26 -5.97
N ALA A 30 7.22 -18.90 -4.98
CA ALA A 30 7.41 -19.67 -3.76
C ALA A 30 6.12 -19.76 -2.93
N ALA A 31 5.41 -18.64 -2.72
CA ALA A 31 4.16 -18.62 -1.97
C ALA A 31 3.10 -19.55 -2.59
N THR A 32 2.94 -19.49 -3.91
CA THR A 32 2.00 -20.35 -4.66
C THR A 32 2.42 -21.83 -4.59
N ALA A 33 3.71 -22.12 -4.76
CA ALA A 33 4.24 -23.49 -4.66
C ALA A 33 4.08 -24.08 -3.27
N LEU A 34 4.32 -23.28 -2.21
CA LEU A 34 4.17 -23.73 -0.81
C LEU A 34 2.71 -23.96 -0.44
N ALA A 35 1.78 -23.12 -0.93
CA ALA A 35 0.35 -23.33 -0.72
C ALA A 35 -0.11 -24.67 -1.34
N LEU A 36 0.34 -24.95 -2.57
CA LEU A 36 0.09 -26.23 -3.25
C LEU A 36 0.76 -27.41 -2.54
N ALA A 37 1.98 -27.22 -2.03
CA ALA A 37 2.71 -28.26 -1.29
C ALA A 37 1.98 -28.65 0.02
N LEU A 38 1.56 -27.67 0.81
CA LEU A 38 0.84 -27.90 2.05
C LEU A 38 -0.53 -28.55 1.81
N GLN A 39 -1.26 -28.10 0.79
CA GLN A 39 -2.53 -28.73 0.38
C GLN A 39 -2.30 -30.17 -0.08
N GLY A 40 -1.29 -30.43 -0.94
CA GLY A 40 -0.96 -31.76 -1.42
C GLY A 40 -0.46 -32.72 -0.35
N ALA A 41 0.18 -32.20 0.71
CA ALA A 41 0.59 -32.98 1.89
C ALA A 41 -0.56 -33.25 2.88
N GLY A 42 -1.77 -32.79 2.60
CA GLY A 42 -2.92 -32.92 3.51
C GLY A 42 -2.79 -32.11 4.82
N ALA A 43 -1.97 -31.06 4.83
CA ALA A 43 -1.68 -30.29 6.04
C ALA A 43 -2.86 -29.44 6.58
N GLY A 44 -3.95 -29.36 5.81
CA GLY A 44 -5.19 -28.66 6.20
C GLY A 44 -5.10 -27.13 6.16
N GLY A 45 -6.25 -26.48 6.36
CA GLY A 45 -6.38 -25.02 6.24
C GLY A 45 -5.57 -24.23 7.26
N LEU A 46 -5.35 -24.75 8.47
CA LEU A 46 -4.55 -24.08 9.49
C LEU A 46 -3.08 -23.97 9.12
N ALA A 47 -2.52 -24.96 8.39
CA ALA A 47 -1.15 -24.87 7.93
C ALA A 47 -0.97 -23.80 6.85
N VAL A 48 -1.91 -23.68 5.91
CA VAL A 48 -1.91 -22.60 4.90
C VAL A 48 -2.15 -21.24 5.54
N SER A 49 -3.02 -21.13 6.55
CA SER A 49 -3.16 -19.91 7.34
C SER A 49 -1.86 -19.53 8.05
N GLY A 50 -1.20 -20.50 8.67
CA GLY A 50 0.10 -20.31 9.30
C GLY A 50 1.16 -19.82 8.32
N LEU A 51 1.18 -20.37 7.09
CA LEU A 51 2.05 -19.93 6.00
C LEU A 51 1.81 -18.45 5.65
N LEU A 52 0.57 -18.05 5.41
CA LEU A 52 0.23 -16.67 5.04
C LEU A 52 0.49 -15.68 6.18
N LEU A 53 0.23 -16.09 7.43
CA LEU A 53 0.57 -15.29 8.61
C LEU A 53 2.08 -15.15 8.76
N ALA A 54 2.83 -16.24 8.59
CA ALA A 54 4.29 -16.22 8.64
C ALA A 54 4.90 -15.32 7.55
N ALA A 55 4.29 -15.27 6.38
CA ALA A 55 4.70 -14.38 5.28
C ALA A 55 4.38 -12.90 5.54
N THR A 56 3.35 -12.58 6.34
CA THR A 56 2.84 -11.20 6.46
C THR A 56 3.11 -10.57 7.82
N LEU A 57 3.05 -11.32 8.90
CA LEU A 57 3.20 -10.80 10.27
C LEU A 57 4.57 -10.14 10.50
N PRO A 58 5.71 -10.72 10.09
CA PRO A 58 7.03 -10.09 10.28
C PRO A 58 7.13 -8.74 9.55
N LEU A 59 6.51 -8.59 8.37
CA LEU A 59 6.52 -7.33 7.62
C LEU A 59 5.88 -6.18 8.42
N VAL A 60 4.81 -6.48 9.17
CA VAL A 60 4.10 -5.49 9.99
C VAL A 60 4.86 -5.20 11.29
N VAL A 61 5.27 -6.26 12.00
CA VAL A 61 5.90 -6.14 13.32
C VAL A 61 7.29 -5.52 13.22
N LEU A 62 8.08 -5.90 12.20
CA LEU A 62 9.45 -5.42 12.03
C LEU A 62 9.56 -4.11 11.25
N ALA A 63 8.46 -3.58 10.67
CA ALA A 63 8.49 -2.35 9.88
C ALA A 63 9.26 -1.18 10.54
N PRO A 64 9.06 -0.84 11.84
CA PRO A 64 9.78 0.26 12.46
C PRO A 64 11.27 -0.02 12.69
N LEU A 65 11.64 -1.28 12.90
CA LEU A 65 13.04 -1.71 13.03
C LEU A 65 13.73 -1.75 11.67
N ALA A 66 13.06 -2.26 10.68
CA ALA A 66 13.54 -2.36 9.30
C ALA A 66 13.85 -0.99 8.70
N GLY A 67 12.98 0.01 8.92
CA GLY A 67 13.23 1.39 8.53
C GLY A 67 14.51 1.96 9.16
N ARG A 68 14.69 1.78 10.47
CA ARG A 68 15.88 2.22 11.19
C ARG A 68 17.16 1.53 10.70
N LEU A 69 17.06 0.24 10.36
CA LEU A 69 18.17 -0.54 9.84
C LEU A 69 18.58 -0.06 8.44
N ALA A 70 17.59 0.17 7.57
CA ALA A 70 17.80 0.70 6.22
C ALA A 70 18.43 2.10 6.21
N ASP A 71 18.19 2.92 7.25
CA ASP A 71 18.79 4.25 7.36
C ASP A 71 20.23 4.21 7.94
N ARG A 72 20.55 3.21 8.79
CA ARG A 72 21.83 3.14 9.51
C ARG A 72 22.90 2.34 8.78
N VAL A 73 22.51 1.32 8.06
CA VAL A 73 23.44 0.39 7.39
C VAL A 73 23.53 0.72 5.91
N ASP A 74 24.72 0.56 5.32
CA ASP A 74 24.90 0.75 3.88
C ASP A 74 24.00 -0.21 3.09
N SER A 75 23.26 0.35 2.14
CA SER A 75 22.30 -0.37 1.30
C SER A 75 22.92 -1.57 0.58
N ARG A 76 24.16 -1.46 0.11
CA ARG A 76 24.87 -2.58 -0.52
C ARG A 76 25.06 -3.74 0.46
N THR A 77 25.54 -3.44 1.66
CA THR A 77 25.74 -4.47 2.70
C THR A 77 24.44 -5.15 3.05
N LEU A 78 23.33 -4.37 3.22
CA LEU A 78 22.01 -4.94 3.50
C LEU A 78 21.52 -5.84 2.38
N LEU A 79 21.55 -5.39 1.13
CA LEU A 79 21.07 -6.17 -0.02
C LEU A 79 21.87 -7.46 -0.20
N VAL A 80 23.19 -7.42 0.01
CA VAL A 80 24.06 -8.58 -0.12
C VAL A 80 23.87 -9.57 1.03
N THR A 81 23.96 -9.11 2.29
CA THR A 81 23.89 -10.00 3.45
C THR A 81 22.51 -10.61 3.63
N VAL A 82 21.46 -9.77 3.54
CA VAL A 82 20.07 -10.25 3.67
C VAL A 82 19.68 -11.09 2.46
N GLY A 83 20.06 -10.68 1.23
CA GLY A 83 19.80 -11.46 0.02
C GLY A 83 20.45 -12.85 0.04
N LEU A 84 21.69 -12.99 0.51
CA LEU A 84 22.34 -14.29 0.70
C LEU A 84 21.61 -15.15 1.74
N ALA A 85 21.20 -14.54 2.87
CA ALA A 85 20.43 -15.25 3.89
C ALA A 85 19.07 -15.73 3.32
N GLN A 86 18.37 -14.90 2.56
CA GLN A 86 17.11 -15.26 1.91
C GLN A 86 17.29 -16.38 0.88
N ALA A 87 18.34 -16.32 0.06
CA ALA A 87 18.68 -17.40 -0.88
C ALA A 87 18.94 -18.74 -0.15
N ALA A 88 19.65 -18.70 0.97
CA ALA A 88 19.91 -19.89 1.78
C ALA A 88 18.61 -20.44 2.41
N ILE A 89 17.74 -19.55 2.92
CA ILE A 89 16.44 -19.94 3.48
C ILE A 89 15.55 -20.59 2.39
N CYS A 90 15.50 -20.04 1.18
CA CYS A 90 14.74 -20.63 0.08
C CYS A 90 15.31 -22.00 -0.34
N ALA A 91 16.64 -22.17 -0.35
CA ALA A 91 17.26 -23.46 -0.58
C ALA A 91 16.91 -24.49 0.51
N LEU A 92 16.86 -24.06 1.79
CA LEU A 92 16.41 -24.91 2.89
C LEU A 92 14.91 -25.24 2.78
N LEU A 93 14.06 -24.31 2.35
CA LEU A 93 12.65 -24.54 2.07
C LEU A 93 12.43 -25.63 1.02
N ALA A 94 13.30 -25.69 0.00
CA ALA A 94 13.24 -26.74 -1.03
C ALA A 94 13.53 -28.15 -0.49
N LEU A 95 14.15 -28.26 0.70
CA LEU A 95 14.47 -29.49 1.39
C LEU A 95 13.57 -29.78 2.59
N ALA A 96 12.69 -28.85 2.95
CA ALA A 96 11.83 -28.94 4.12
C ALA A 96 10.55 -29.73 3.79
N ASP A 97 10.32 -30.84 4.46
CA ASP A 97 9.12 -31.65 4.28
C ASP A 97 8.10 -31.47 5.44
N HIS A 98 8.53 -30.92 6.60
CA HIS A 98 7.67 -30.77 7.75
C HIS A 98 6.97 -29.40 7.77
N PRO A 99 5.62 -29.31 7.90
CA PRO A 99 4.87 -28.05 7.80
C PRO A 99 5.32 -26.97 8.79
N VAL A 100 5.67 -27.34 10.03
CA VAL A 100 6.14 -26.36 11.04
C VAL A 100 7.49 -25.75 10.63
N LEU A 101 8.39 -26.54 10.06
CA LEU A 101 9.68 -26.04 9.54
C LEU A 101 9.46 -25.09 8.36
N VAL A 102 8.56 -25.45 7.45
CA VAL A 102 8.18 -24.60 6.30
C VAL A 102 7.66 -23.25 6.80
N VAL A 103 6.71 -23.23 7.72
CA VAL A 103 6.15 -21.99 8.29
C VAL A 103 7.23 -21.15 8.99
N GLY A 104 8.13 -21.79 9.75
CA GLY A 104 9.23 -21.11 10.43
C GLY A 104 10.24 -20.47 9.44
N LEU A 105 10.61 -21.18 8.39
CA LEU A 105 11.50 -20.67 7.35
C LEU A 105 10.87 -19.52 6.55
N VAL A 106 9.56 -19.61 6.26
CA VAL A 106 8.82 -18.50 5.62
C VAL A 106 8.77 -17.26 6.52
N ALA A 107 8.59 -17.42 7.83
CA ALA A 107 8.68 -16.30 8.76
C ALA A 107 10.07 -15.64 8.74
N LEU A 108 11.14 -16.42 8.69
CA LEU A 108 12.50 -15.90 8.55
C LEU A 108 12.72 -15.19 7.21
N LEU A 109 12.18 -15.75 6.12
CA LEU A 109 12.22 -15.11 4.80
C LEU A 109 11.51 -13.75 4.82
N ALA A 110 10.33 -13.69 5.44
CA ALA A 110 9.56 -12.46 5.61
C ALA A 110 10.28 -11.40 6.48
N CYS A 111 11.08 -11.81 7.47
CA CYS A 111 11.98 -10.90 8.21
C CYS A 111 13.00 -10.24 7.27
N GLY A 112 13.57 -10.99 6.34
CA GLY A 112 14.46 -10.45 5.32
C GLY A 112 13.74 -9.47 4.38
N LEU A 113 12.54 -9.82 3.92
CA LEU A 113 11.70 -8.95 3.07
C LEU A 113 11.35 -7.63 3.78
N ALA A 114 11.07 -7.66 5.07
CA ALA A 114 10.81 -6.46 5.87
C ALA A 114 11.97 -5.45 5.79
N VAL A 115 13.21 -5.90 5.59
CA VAL A 115 14.41 -5.06 5.47
C VAL A 115 14.72 -4.68 4.02
N THR A 116 14.67 -5.63 3.09
CA THR A 116 15.05 -5.41 1.68
C THR A 116 14.06 -4.52 0.93
N GLN A 117 12.76 -4.64 1.21
CA GLN A 117 11.71 -3.85 0.57
C GLN A 117 11.88 -2.32 0.79
N PRO A 118 11.98 -1.81 2.04
CA PRO A 118 12.18 -0.38 2.28
C PRO A 118 13.57 0.09 1.82
N CYS A 119 14.59 -0.77 1.88
CA CYS A 119 15.92 -0.45 1.37
C CYS A 119 15.89 -0.14 -0.13
N LEU A 120 15.27 -0.99 -0.95
CA LEU A 120 15.12 -0.78 -2.39
C LEU A 120 14.24 0.44 -2.70
N ALA A 121 13.13 0.64 -1.96
CA ALA A 121 12.27 1.79 -2.14
C ALA A 121 13.00 3.10 -1.84
N ALA A 122 13.87 3.11 -0.83
CA ALA A 122 14.65 4.28 -0.44
C ALA A 122 15.82 4.61 -1.39
N LEU A 123 16.31 3.61 -2.15
CA LEU A 123 17.36 3.83 -3.14
C LEU A 123 16.85 4.58 -4.39
N LEU A 124 15.59 4.39 -4.78
CA LEU A 124 15.04 4.93 -6.02
C LEU A 124 15.15 6.48 -6.10
N PRO A 125 14.75 7.27 -5.07
CA PRO A 125 14.93 8.71 -5.09
C PRO A 125 16.41 9.16 -5.11
N ALA A 126 17.33 8.32 -4.62
CA ALA A 126 18.76 8.61 -4.61
C ALA A 126 19.43 8.37 -5.99
N MET A 127 18.77 7.65 -6.90
CA MET A 127 19.28 7.34 -8.24
C MET A 127 18.93 8.39 -9.27
N VAL A 128 17.88 9.21 -9.04
CA VAL A 128 17.33 10.13 -10.05
C VAL A 128 17.10 11.53 -9.50
N ARG A 129 17.05 12.50 -10.41
CA ARG A 129 16.60 13.88 -10.10
C ARG A 129 15.12 13.86 -9.73
N SER A 130 14.68 14.80 -8.90
CA SER A 130 13.27 14.91 -8.48
C SER A 130 12.28 14.95 -9.65
N ARG A 131 12.63 15.60 -10.77
CA ARG A 131 11.79 15.64 -11.99
C ARG A 131 11.64 14.28 -12.68
N ASP A 132 12.63 13.38 -12.54
CA ASP A 132 12.66 12.06 -13.16
C ASP A 132 12.09 10.95 -12.26
N LEU A 133 11.82 11.28 -10.99
CA LEU A 133 11.31 10.34 -9.99
C LEU A 133 9.97 9.66 -10.38
N PRO A 134 8.99 10.36 -10.99
CA PRO A 134 7.75 9.71 -11.43
C PRO A 134 8.00 8.62 -12.47
N ARG A 135 8.91 8.87 -13.43
CA ARG A 135 9.29 7.89 -14.47
C ARG A 135 10.03 6.69 -13.87
N ALA A 136 10.97 6.92 -12.96
CA ALA A 136 11.69 5.84 -12.27
C ALA A 136 10.74 4.99 -11.42
N SER A 137 9.80 5.62 -10.72
CA SER A 137 8.75 4.93 -9.94
C SER A 137 7.84 4.09 -10.84
N ALA A 138 7.45 4.62 -12.01
CA ALA A 138 6.64 3.86 -12.98
C ALA A 138 7.38 2.61 -13.49
N ILE A 139 8.67 2.72 -13.82
CA ILE A 139 9.50 1.58 -14.24
C ILE A 139 9.57 0.53 -13.12
N SER A 140 9.86 0.95 -11.89
CA SER A 140 9.92 0.04 -10.74
C SER A 140 8.58 -0.64 -10.48
N GLN A 141 7.47 0.10 -10.54
CA GLN A 141 6.14 -0.46 -10.32
C GLN A 141 5.72 -1.43 -11.43
N THR A 142 6.06 -1.13 -12.69
CA THR A 142 5.81 -2.04 -13.81
C THR A 142 6.57 -3.36 -13.62
N ALA A 143 7.84 -3.31 -13.21
CA ALA A 143 8.63 -4.51 -12.95
C ALA A 143 8.02 -5.35 -11.81
N VAL A 144 7.59 -4.71 -10.71
CA VAL A 144 6.87 -5.38 -9.60
C VAL A 144 5.58 -6.03 -10.08
N SER A 145 4.77 -5.33 -10.87
CA SER A 145 3.50 -5.85 -11.38
C SER A 145 3.70 -7.05 -12.31
N LEU A 146 4.70 -7.00 -13.19
CA LEU A 146 5.04 -8.12 -14.07
C LEU A 146 5.55 -9.33 -13.27
N GLY A 147 6.36 -9.10 -12.23
CA GLY A 147 6.81 -10.15 -11.32
C GLY A 147 5.64 -10.81 -10.58
N ALA A 148 4.76 -10.00 -9.99
CA ALA A 148 3.58 -10.48 -9.27
C ALA A 148 2.60 -11.26 -10.17
N LEU A 149 2.48 -10.88 -11.44
CA LEU A 149 1.68 -11.60 -12.44
C LEU A 149 2.33 -12.90 -12.87
N GLY A 150 3.64 -12.88 -13.13
CA GLY A 150 4.39 -14.03 -13.65
C GLY A 150 4.59 -15.13 -12.62
N GLY A 151 4.81 -14.77 -11.34
CA GLY A 151 5.12 -15.71 -10.27
C GLY A 151 4.12 -16.86 -10.13
N PRO A 152 2.82 -16.59 -9.92
CA PRO A 152 1.80 -17.64 -9.79
C PRO A 152 1.64 -18.51 -11.04
N VAL A 153 1.74 -17.93 -12.24
CA VAL A 153 1.68 -18.69 -13.51
C VAL A 153 2.83 -19.68 -13.59
N LEU A 154 4.05 -19.19 -13.36
CA LEU A 154 5.25 -20.03 -13.36
C LEU A 154 5.18 -21.11 -12.27
N ALA A 155 4.68 -20.77 -11.07
CA ALA A 155 4.49 -21.73 -9.99
C ALA A 155 3.54 -22.85 -10.40
N GLY A 156 2.38 -22.52 -10.94
CA GLY A 156 1.39 -23.51 -11.38
C GLY A 156 1.93 -24.46 -12.45
N LEU A 157 2.69 -23.92 -13.41
CA LEU A 157 3.32 -24.72 -14.47
C LEU A 157 4.44 -25.62 -13.92
N LEU A 158 5.34 -25.05 -13.13
CA LEU A 158 6.51 -25.77 -12.62
C LEU A 158 6.14 -26.82 -11.56
N VAL A 159 5.19 -26.51 -10.67
CA VAL A 159 4.71 -27.47 -9.67
C VAL A 159 4.04 -28.65 -10.35
N GLY A 160 3.26 -28.40 -11.42
CA GLY A 160 2.59 -29.45 -12.17
C GLY A 160 3.55 -30.41 -12.90
N GLN A 161 4.74 -29.96 -13.29
CA GLN A 161 5.71 -30.74 -14.06
C GLN A 161 6.87 -31.28 -13.21
N PHE A 162 7.39 -30.49 -12.27
CA PHE A 162 8.64 -30.76 -11.55
C PHE A 162 8.47 -30.82 -10.03
N GLY A 163 7.22 -30.70 -9.54
CA GLY A 163 6.97 -30.61 -8.10
C GLY A 163 7.39 -29.27 -7.50
N THR A 164 7.35 -29.20 -6.17
CA THR A 164 7.51 -27.92 -5.42
C THR A 164 8.97 -27.50 -5.21
N ARG A 165 9.92 -28.41 -5.34
CA ARG A 165 11.36 -28.11 -5.13
C ARG A 165 11.92 -27.13 -6.14
N VAL A 166 11.59 -27.32 -7.42
CA VAL A 166 12.12 -26.48 -8.51
C VAL A 166 11.69 -25.01 -8.37
N PRO A 167 10.42 -24.68 -8.14
CA PRO A 167 10.02 -23.29 -7.83
C PRO A 167 10.79 -22.66 -6.69
N LEU A 168 11.03 -23.37 -5.59
CA LEU A 168 11.74 -22.84 -4.42
C LEU A 168 13.24 -22.61 -4.70
N LEU A 169 13.89 -23.49 -5.48
CA LEU A 169 15.27 -23.29 -5.92
C LEU A 169 15.40 -22.12 -6.90
N LEU A 170 14.40 -21.92 -7.77
CA LEU A 170 14.34 -20.75 -8.65
C LEU A 170 14.17 -19.48 -7.83
N ASP A 171 13.35 -19.48 -6.78
CA ASP A 171 13.25 -18.34 -5.88
C ASP A 171 14.57 -18.06 -5.18
N ALA A 172 15.30 -19.08 -4.69
CA ALA A 172 16.65 -18.90 -4.18
C ALA A 172 17.57 -18.20 -5.21
N ALA A 173 17.47 -18.57 -6.49
CA ALA A 173 18.25 -17.92 -7.56
C ALA A 173 17.80 -16.46 -7.79
N THR A 174 16.52 -16.11 -7.58
CA THR A 174 16.07 -14.71 -7.68
C THR A 174 16.68 -13.83 -6.60
N TYR A 175 16.88 -14.34 -5.40
CA TYR A 175 17.61 -13.63 -4.34
C TYR A 175 19.10 -13.49 -4.63
N LEU A 176 19.73 -14.48 -5.31
CA LEU A 176 21.09 -14.30 -5.79
C LEU A 176 21.19 -13.21 -6.86
N ALA A 177 20.17 -13.06 -7.73
CA ALA A 177 20.11 -11.94 -8.66
C ALA A 177 20.01 -10.59 -7.91
N LEU A 178 19.28 -10.52 -6.79
CA LEU A 178 19.26 -9.34 -5.92
C LEU A 178 20.65 -9.04 -5.32
N VAL A 179 21.38 -10.06 -4.87
CA VAL A 179 22.75 -9.92 -4.38
C VAL A 179 23.67 -9.34 -5.45
N VAL A 180 23.61 -9.89 -6.67
CA VAL A 180 24.37 -9.37 -7.83
C VAL A 180 24.02 -7.92 -8.11
N ALA A 181 22.73 -7.59 -8.13
CA ALA A 181 22.30 -6.21 -8.29
C ALA A 181 22.85 -5.31 -7.19
N GLY A 182 22.80 -5.73 -5.92
CA GLY A 182 23.38 -5.00 -4.79
C GLY A 182 24.88 -4.76 -4.92
N LEU A 183 25.62 -5.69 -5.51
CA LEU A 183 27.04 -5.56 -5.78
C LEU A 183 27.34 -4.60 -6.94
N LEU A 184 26.52 -4.59 -7.98
CA LEU A 184 26.67 -3.78 -9.20
C LEU A 184 26.15 -2.37 -9.05
N LEU A 185 25.16 -2.12 -8.16
CA LEU A 185 24.62 -0.79 -7.91
C LEU A 185 25.72 0.18 -7.45
N ARG A 186 25.87 1.27 -8.19
CA ARG A 186 26.82 2.34 -7.87
C ARG A 186 26.23 3.33 -6.86
N THR A 187 24.92 3.51 -6.86
CA THR A 187 24.19 4.35 -5.91
C THR A 187 24.11 3.65 -4.57
N ARG A 188 24.59 4.33 -3.51
CA ARG A 188 24.57 3.84 -2.13
C ARG A 188 23.84 4.81 -1.23
N ARG A 189 23.10 4.29 -0.24
CA ARG A 189 22.43 5.06 0.79
C ARG A 189 22.69 4.37 2.15
N GLY A 190 22.65 5.15 3.23
CA GLY A 190 22.92 4.66 4.58
C GLY A 190 24.41 4.69 4.94
N GLY A 191 24.73 4.33 6.16
CA GLY A 191 26.06 4.47 6.72
C GLY A 191 26.32 5.87 7.30
N ARG A 192 27.36 6.01 8.11
CA ARG A 192 27.72 7.17 8.94
C ARG A 192 27.89 8.53 8.22
N ARG A 193 27.63 8.64 6.92
CA ARG A 193 27.93 9.84 6.10
C ARG A 193 26.75 10.71 5.73
N THR A 194 25.53 10.36 6.08
CA THR A 194 24.39 11.22 5.75
C THR A 194 23.87 11.89 7.02
N THR A 195 24.53 12.95 7.44
CA THR A 195 23.86 14.06 8.11
C THR A 195 22.95 14.74 7.07
N ALA A 196 21.92 14.04 6.66
CA ALA A 196 20.76 14.72 6.11
C ALA A 196 20.22 15.55 7.26
N VAL A 197 20.38 16.87 7.16
CA VAL A 197 19.63 17.83 7.97
C VAL A 197 18.17 17.47 7.77
N VAL A 198 17.65 16.63 8.65
CA VAL A 198 16.22 16.54 8.87
C VAL A 198 15.90 17.91 9.43
N THR A 199 15.46 18.81 8.56
CA THR A 199 14.84 20.05 9.01
C THR A 199 13.72 19.60 9.94
N PRO A 200 13.79 19.88 11.26
CA PRO A 200 12.69 19.54 12.14
C PRO A 200 11.48 20.27 11.56
N ALA A 201 10.42 19.54 11.23
CA ALA A 201 9.15 20.19 10.95
C ALA A 201 8.88 21.13 12.10
N ASP A 202 8.74 22.42 11.79
CA ASP A 202 8.55 23.49 12.76
C ASP A 202 7.46 23.09 13.77
N PRO A 203 7.77 22.90 15.07
CA PRO A 203 6.78 22.47 16.05
C PRO A 203 5.71 23.57 16.32
N ARG A 204 5.87 24.75 15.74
CA ARG A 204 5.03 25.93 15.94
C ARG A 204 3.99 26.16 14.85
N GLY A 205 4.02 25.38 13.76
CA GLY A 205 2.89 25.36 12.85
C GLY A 205 1.68 24.80 13.60
N THR A 206 0.67 25.62 13.80
CA THR A 206 -0.67 25.29 14.31
C THR A 206 -1.40 24.35 13.31
N ALA A 207 -0.75 23.25 12.92
CA ALA A 207 -1.40 22.16 12.25
C ALA A 207 -2.36 21.57 13.28
N THR A 208 -3.62 21.95 13.23
CA THR A 208 -4.72 21.26 13.91
C THR A 208 -4.48 19.76 13.69
N ALA A 209 -4.12 19.08 14.79
CA ALA A 209 -3.66 17.70 14.72
C ALA A 209 -4.77 16.84 14.11
N TRP A 210 -4.72 16.60 12.79
CA TRP A 210 -5.65 15.73 12.13
C TRP A 210 -5.62 14.35 12.82
N ARG A 211 -6.78 13.86 13.19
CA ARG A 211 -6.93 12.54 13.83
C ARG A 211 -7.97 11.76 13.05
N LEU A 212 -7.65 10.53 12.67
CA LEU A 212 -8.56 9.62 11.95
C LEU A 212 -9.94 9.53 12.62
N ARG A 213 -9.99 9.51 13.96
CA ARG A 213 -11.25 9.43 14.74
C ARG A 213 -12.12 10.67 14.62
N ARG A 214 -11.56 11.81 14.19
CA ARG A 214 -12.30 13.07 14.01
C ARG A 214 -12.79 13.28 12.58
N ASP A 215 -12.33 12.46 11.63
CA ASP A 215 -12.80 12.47 10.26
C ASP A 215 -13.71 11.25 10.02
N PRO A 216 -15.04 11.43 10.08
CA PRO A 216 -15.98 10.32 9.99
C PRO A 216 -15.90 9.60 8.65
N LEU A 217 -15.62 10.32 7.56
CA LEU A 217 -15.54 9.72 6.22
C LEU A 217 -14.32 8.81 6.09
N MET A 218 -13.15 9.28 6.55
CA MET A 218 -11.92 8.49 6.58
C MET A 218 -12.04 7.28 7.52
N LEU A 219 -12.67 7.47 8.69
CA LEU A 219 -12.88 6.38 9.63
C LEU A 219 -13.77 5.29 9.03
N VAL A 220 -14.88 5.69 8.41
CA VAL A 220 -15.82 4.75 7.75
C VAL A 220 -15.13 4.02 6.61
N MET A 221 -14.34 4.70 5.79
CA MET A 221 -13.54 4.07 4.73
C MET A 221 -12.62 2.99 5.30
N VAL A 222 -11.79 3.35 6.27
CA VAL A 222 -10.81 2.42 6.86
C VAL A 222 -11.49 1.21 7.48
N VAL A 223 -12.55 1.43 8.25
CA VAL A 223 -13.27 0.34 8.95
C VAL A 223 -14.02 -0.54 7.95
N SER A 224 -14.76 0.05 6.99
CA SER A 224 -15.49 -0.75 5.99
C SER A 224 -14.56 -1.62 5.16
N THR A 225 -13.44 -1.07 4.67
CA THR A 225 -12.46 -1.85 3.92
C THR A 225 -11.85 -2.95 4.79
N ALA A 226 -11.41 -2.65 6.01
CA ALA A 226 -10.81 -3.64 6.89
C ALA A 226 -11.77 -4.80 7.23
N VAL A 227 -13.05 -4.49 7.49
CA VAL A 227 -14.06 -5.51 7.83
C VAL A 227 -14.45 -6.35 6.62
N VAL A 228 -14.60 -5.73 5.42
CA VAL A 228 -14.85 -6.51 4.19
C VAL A 228 -13.65 -7.39 3.87
N ILE A 229 -12.43 -6.89 3.98
CA ILE A 229 -11.22 -7.69 3.75
C ILE A 229 -11.10 -8.81 4.79
N ALA A 230 -11.50 -8.59 6.05
CA ALA A 230 -11.56 -9.66 7.03
C ALA A 230 -12.59 -10.75 6.65
N ALA A 231 -13.74 -10.34 6.12
CA ALA A 231 -14.78 -11.27 5.69
C ALA A 231 -14.36 -12.13 4.49
N ILE A 232 -13.74 -11.50 3.47
CA ILE A 232 -13.34 -12.21 2.24
C ILE A 232 -11.88 -12.71 2.27
N GLY A 233 -11.05 -12.24 3.20
CA GLY A 233 -9.62 -12.56 3.27
C GLY A 233 -9.34 -14.05 3.48
N GLY A 234 -10.24 -14.77 4.12
CA GLY A 234 -10.17 -16.22 4.26
C GLY A 234 -10.08 -16.98 2.95
N ILE A 235 -10.51 -16.37 1.85
CA ILE A 235 -10.43 -16.95 0.50
C ILE A 235 -8.99 -17.28 0.12
N ASN A 236 -8.02 -16.46 0.49
CA ASN A 236 -6.60 -16.73 0.21
C ASN A 236 -6.12 -18.08 0.78
N VAL A 237 -6.76 -18.56 1.84
CA VAL A 237 -6.53 -19.90 2.41
C VAL A 237 -7.41 -20.95 1.74
N ILE A 238 -8.70 -20.64 1.55
CA ILE A 238 -9.72 -21.59 1.09
C ILE A 238 -9.53 -21.93 -0.40
N GLU A 239 -9.05 -20.97 -1.19
CA GLU A 239 -8.96 -21.06 -2.66
C GLU A 239 -8.18 -22.27 -3.15
N VAL A 240 -7.04 -22.59 -2.55
CA VAL A 240 -6.23 -23.73 -2.96
C VAL A 240 -6.98 -25.05 -2.77
N PHE A 241 -7.71 -25.20 -1.65
CA PHE A 241 -8.56 -26.37 -1.39
C PHE A 241 -9.77 -26.41 -2.31
N PHE A 242 -10.40 -25.27 -2.55
CA PHE A 242 -11.56 -25.17 -3.44
C PHE A 242 -11.20 -25.57 -4.86
N ILE A 243 -10.11 -25.04 -5.41
CA ILE A 243 -9.67 -25.37 -6.78
C ILE A 243 -9.20 -26.82 -6.87
N ARG A 244 -8.42 -27.30 -5.90
CA ARG A 244 -7.79 -28.62 -5.95
C ARG A 244 -8.74 -29.77 -5.57
N GLU A 245 -9.54 -29.59 -4.53
CA GLU A 245 -10.36 -30.66 -3.95
C GLU A 245 -11.84 -30.59 -4.40
N THR A 246 -12.39 -29.38 -4.52
CA THR A 246 -13.82 -29.23 -4.89
C THR A 246 -14.01 -29.19 -6.41
N LEU A 247 -13.15 -28.48 -7.13
CA LEU A 247 -13.25 -28.30 -8.59
C LEU A 247 -12.32 -29.23 -9.38
N ASN A 248 -11.52 -30.06 -8.71
CA ASN A 248 -10.54 -30.98 -9.29
C ASN A 248 -9.61 -30.28 -10.30
N GLY A 249 -9.26 -29.02 -10.04
CA GLY A 249 -8.40 -28.20 -10.89
C GLY A 249 -6.93 -28.61 -10.76
N SER A 250 -6.15 -28.39 -11.82
CA SER A 250 -4.70 -28.63 -11.83
C SER A 250 -3.94 -27.55 -11.04
N PRO A 251 -2.66 -27.78 -10.64
CA PRO A 251 -1.78 -26.74 -10.12
C PRO A 251 -1.67 -25.54 -11.06
N THR A 252 -1.61 -25.78 -12.37
CA THR A 252 -1.59 -24.74 -13.40
C THR A 252 -2.85 -23.87 -13.35
N THR A 253 -4.02 -24.48 -13.16
CA THR A 253 -5.29 -23.73 -13.01
C THR A 253 -5.25 -22.82 -11.79
N TYR A 254 -4.74 -23.29 -10.66
CA TYR A 254 -4.56 -22.47 -9.45
C TYR A 254 -3.64 -21.28 -9.71
N GLY A 255 -2.49 -21.49 -10.35
CA GLY A 255 -1.58 -20.42 -10.72
C GLY A 255 -2.21 -19.38 -11.67
N LEU A 256 -3.00 -19.84 -12.66
CA LEU A 256 -3.71 -18.95 -13.58
C LEU A 256 -4.81 -18.14 -12.90
N VAL A 257 -5.57 -18.74 -11.99
CA VAL A 257 -6.61 -18.04 -11.20
C VAL A 257 -5.97 -16.97 -10.32
N SER A 258 -4.91 -17.29 -9.59
CA SER A 258 -4.18 -16.32 -8.76
C SER A 258 -3.58 -15.19 -9.62
N ALA A 259 -3.02 -15.50 -10.80
CA ALA A 259 -2.52 -14.49 -11.73
C ALA A 259 -3.63 -13.60 -12.31
N ALA A 260 -4.82 -14.15 -12.54
CA ALA A 260 -5.96 -13.39 -13.05
C ALA A 260 -6.37 -12.26 -12.10
N TRP A 261 -6.29 -12.49 -10.78
CA TRP A 261 -6.49 -11.42 -9.78
C TRP A 261 -5.48 -10.27 -9.97
N MET A 262 -4.19 -10.59 -10.06
CA MET A 262 -3.14 -9.60 -10.28
C MET A 262 -3.31 -8.87 -11.63
N ALA A 263 -3.65 -9.60 -12.68
CA ALA A 263 -3.90 -9.05 -14.00
C ALA A 263 -5.08 -8.05 -14.01
N GLY A 264 -6.14 -8.35 -13.25
CA GLY A 264 -7.30 -7.49 -13.12
C GLY A 264 -7.01 -6.16 -12.42
N MET A 265 -6.12 -6.15 -11.43
CA MET A 265 -5.83 -4.95 -10.63
C MET A 265 -5.34 -3.76 -11.48
N LEU A 266 -4.56 -4.01 -12.53
CA LEU A 266 -4.01 -2.96 -13.39
C LEU A 266 -5.10 -2.19 -14.17
N PRO A 267 -5.94 -2.85 -15.00
CA PRO A 267 -7.00 -2.16 -15.73
C PRO A 267 -8.06 -1.59 -14.78
N GLY A 268 -8.36 -2.24 -13.65
CA GLY A 268 -9.28 -1.73 -12.64
C GLY A 268 -8.82 -0.45 -12.00
N GLY A 269 -7.57 -0.38 -11.59
CA GLY A 269 -6.95 0.84 -11.05
C GLY A 269 -6.93 1.97 -12.08
N TRP A 270 -6.59 1.67 -13.34
CA TRP A 270 -6.59 2.67 -14.40
C TRP A 270 -8.00 3.21 -14.71
N LEU A 271 -9.00 2.34 -14.77
CA LEU A 271 -10.39 2.74 -14.96
C LEU A 271 -10.90 3.60 -13.80
N ALA A 272 -10.60 3.21 -12.56
CA ALA A 272 -10.96 3.96 -11.37
C ALA A 272 -10.29 5.34 -11.35
N ALA A 273 -9.02 5.45 -11.74
CA ALA A 273 -8.32 6.73 -11.84
C ALA A 273 -8.98 7.66 -12.89
N ARG A 274 -9.36 7.12 -14.04
CA ARG A 274 -10.10 7.88 -15.05
C ARG A 274 -11.46 8.35 -14.56
N LEU A 275 -12.19 7.46 -13.88
CA LEU A 275 -13.51 7.77 -13.33
C LEU A 275 -13.37 8.82 -12.20
N ALA A 276 -12.40 8.68 -11.31
CA ALA A 276 -12.16 9.61 -10.21
C ALA A 276 -11.85 11.04 -10.68
N ASN A 277 -11.20 11.20 -11.84
CA ASN A 277 -10.96 12.51 -12.44
C ASN A 277 -12.25 13.22 -12.90
N ARG A 278 -13.33 12.45 -13.13
CA ARG A 278 -14.64 12.97 -13.46
C ARG A 278 -15.53 13.18 -12.24
N LEU A 279 -15.19 12.53 -11.13
CA LEU A 279 -15.90 12.60 -9.87
C LEU A 279 -15.26 13.71 -9.02
N GLY A 280 -15.91 14.87 -8.95
CA GLY A 280 -15.35 16.07 -8.28
C GLY A 280 -15.39 16.01 -6.75
N ASP A 281 -16.11 15.05 -6.13
CA ASP A 281 -16.53 15.09 -4.75
C ASP A 281 -16.03 13.85 -3.93
N ASP A 282 -15.76 14.05 -2.64
CA ASP A 282 -15.32 13.00 -1.72
C ASP A 282 -16.41 11.95 -1.49
N ALA A 283 -17.69 12.35 -1.60
CA ALA A 283 -18.82 11.43 -1.48
C ALA A 283 -18.86 10.42 -2.64
N ALA A 284 -18.45 10.83 -3.83
CA ALA A 284 -18.35 9.93 -4.96
C ALA A 284 -17.17 8.95 -4.80
N LEU A 285 -16.04 9.39 -4.24
CA LEU A 285 -14.90 8.53 -3.97
C LEU A 285 -15.23 7.44 -2.95
N ILE A 286 -15.88 7.78 -1.83
CA ILE A 286 -16.27 6.77 -0.83
C ILE A 286 -17.34 5.81 -1.36
N ARG A 287 -18.28 6.29 -2.19
CA ARG A 287 -19.20 5.39 -2.90
C ARG A 287 -18.46 4.46 -3.84
N GLY A 288 -17.44 4.97 -4.54
CA GLY A 288 -16.54 4.17 -5.37
C GLY A 288 -15.88 3.03 -4.59
N VAL A 289 -15.36 3.31 -3.38
CA VAL A 289 -14.83 2.29 -2.47
C VAL A 289 -15.88 1.24 -2.14
N LEU A 290 -17.10 1.63 -1.73
CA LEU A 290 -18.16 0.68 -1.39
C LEU A 290 -18.61 -0.16 -2.59
N VAL A 291 -18.75 0.44 -3.78
CA VAL A 291 -19.15 -0.26 -5.01
C VAL A 291 -18.10 -1.30 -5.41
N THR A 292 -16.83 -0.95 -5.33
CA THR A 292 -15.73 -1.87 -5.66
C THR A 292 -15.60 -2.99 -4.64
N LEU A 293 -15.79 -2.72 -3.34
CA LEU A 293 -15.86 -3.75 -2.30
C LEU A 293 -17.06 -4.69 -2.51
N ALA A 294 -18.24 -4.14 -2.86
CA ALA A 294 -19.41 -4.93 -3.19
C ALA A 294 -19.19 -5.81 -4.42
N ALA A 295 -18.59 -5.24 -5.48
CA ALA A 295 -18.27 -5.99 -6.70
C ALA A 295 -17.29 -7.14 -6.40
N CYS A 296 -16.25 -6.90 -5.61
CA CYS A 296 -15.31 -7.93 -5.18
C CYS A 296 -16.03 -9.04 -4.40
N SER A 297 -16.85 -8.70 -3.41
CA SER A 297 -17.63 -9.65 -2.61
C SER A 297 -18.63 -10.43 -3.45
N LEU A 298 -19.25 -9.81 -4.45
CA LEU A 298 -20.15 -10.46 -5.39
C LEU A 298 -19.42 -11.48 -6.27
N MET A 299 -18.24 -11.14 -6.79
CA MET A 299 -17.44 -12.08 -7.58
C MET A 299 -17.04 -13.30 -6.75
N VAL A 300 -16.71 -13.09 -5.48
CA VAL A 300 -16.45 -14.16 -4.52
C VAL A 300 -17.68 -15.04 -4.32
N LEU A 301 -18.85 -14.46 -4.14
CA LEU A 301 -20.11 -15.21 -4.02
C LEU A 301 -20.41 -16.03 -5.28
N LEU A 302 -20.24 -15.44 -6.46
CA LEU A 302 -20.44 -16.12 -7.75
C LEU A 302 -19.43 -17.25 -7.96
N ALA A 303 -18.20 -17.11 -7.44
CA ALA A 303 -17.19 -18.17 -7.50
C ALA A 303 -17.65 -19.45 -6.79
N ALA A 304 -18.46 -19.38 -5.75
CA ALA A 304 -19.02 -20.56 -5.11
C ALA A 304 -19.98 -21.35 -6.00
N MET A 305 -20.56 -20.72 -7.03
CA MET A 305 -21.56 -21.32 -7.93
C MET A 305 -20.94 -21.95 -9.18
N VAL A 306 -19.65 -21.76 -9.44
CA VAL A 306 -19.04 -22.27 -10.66
C VAL A 306 -18.94 -23.80 -10.65
N PRO A 307 -19.23 -24.46 -11.79
CA PRO A 307 -19.09 -25.90 -11.93
C PRO A 307 -17.67 -26.38 -12.18
N GLY A 308 -16.76 -25.49 -12.62
CA GLY A 308 -15.39 -25.84 -12.96
C GLY A 308 -14.39 -24.70 -12.74
N ALA A 309 -13.15 -25.04 -12.47
CA ALA A 309 -12.10 -24.11 -12.05
C ALA A 309 -11.73 -23.06 -13.13
N GLY A 310 -11.92 -23.36 -14.42
CA GLY A 310 -11.62 -22.41 -15.51
C GLY A 310 -12.50 -21.15 -15.47
N LEU A 311 -13.73 -21.25 -14.95
CA LEU A 311 -14.63 -20.10 -14.80
C LEU A 311 -14.23 -19.14 -13.66
N LEU A 312 -13.33 -19.56 -12.78
CA LEU A 312 -12.75 -18.66 -11.77
C LEU A 312 -11.86 -17.61 -12.39
N VAL A 313 -11.19 -17.89 -13.52
CA VAL A 313 -10.27 -16.94 -14.17
C VAL A 313 -10.95 -15.61 -14.50
N PRO A 314 -12.07 -15.54 -15.24
CA PRO A 314 -12.76 -14.29 -15.51
C PRO A 314 -13.33 -13.64 -14.23
N LEU A 315 -13.81 -14.43 -13.27
CA LEU A 315 -14.34 -13.89 -12.00
C LEU A 315 -13.22 -13.22 -11.18
N TRP A 316 -12.05 -13.85 -11.08
CA TRP A 316 -10.89 -13.28 -10.38
C TRP A 316 -10.29 -12.08 -11.09
N LEU A 317 -10.32 -12.05 -12.43
CA LEU A 317 -9.95 -10.87 -13.19
C LEU A 317 -10.84 -9.66 -12.83
N VAL A 318 -12.16 -9.86 -12.76
CA VAL A 318 -13.11 -8.81 -12.39
C VAL A 318 -12.97 -8.44 -10.91
N ALA A 319 -12.80 -9.41 -10.02
CA ALA A 319 -12.56 -9.18 -8.60
C ALA A 319 -11.25 -8.40 -8.37
N GLY A 320 -10.18 -8.77 -9.08
CA GLY A 320 -8.93 -8.03 -9.09
C GLY A 320 -9.08 -6.60 -9.61
N ALA A 321 -9.87 -6.40 -10.67
CA ALA A 321 -10.18 -5.06 -11.17
C ALA A 321 -10.94 -4.21 -10.15
N ALA A 322 -11.89 -4.79 -9.44
CA ALA A 322 -12.59 -4.14 -8.34
C ALA A 322 -11.62 -3.77 -7.20
N ASN A 323 -10.72 -4.68 -6.81
CA ASN A 323 -9.70 -4.42 -5.79
C ASN A 323 -8.70 -3.32 -6.21
N GLY A 324 -8.23 -3.34 -7.47
CA GLY A 324 -7.39 -2.27 -8.02
C GLY A 324 -8.10 -0.90 -8.00
N GLY A 325 -9.39 -0.88 -8.31
CA GLY A 325 -10.23 0.30 -8.24
C GLY A 325 -10.42 0.82 -6.81
N GLU A 326 -10.68 -0.07 -5.86
CA GLU A 326 -10.78 0.23 -4.43
C GLU A 326 -9.52 0.95 -3.93
N ASN A 327 -8.35 0.39 -4.22
CA ASN A 327 -7.07 0.97 -3.83
C ASN A 327 -6.89 2.41 -4.37
N VAL A 328 -7.31 2.68 -5.62
CA VAL A 328 -7.21 4.01 -6.21
C VAL A 328 -8.16 4.99 -5.52
N PHE A 329 -9.43 4.63 -5.32
CA PHE A 329 -10.40 5.48 -4.64
C PHE A 329 -10.00 5.78 -3.20
N ALA A 330 -9.53 4.79 -2.44
CA ALA A 330 -9.06 4.95 -1.07
C ALA A 330 -7.83 5.87 -1.00
N ASN A 331 -6.86 5.69 -1.90
CA ASN A 331 -5.67 6.54 -1.98
C ASN A 331 -6.02 7.99 -2.31
N LEU A 332 -6.93 8.22 -3.29
CA LEU A 332 -7.36 9.56 -3.67
C LEU A 332 -8.14 10.25 -2.55
N LEU A 333 -9.05 9.54 -1.88
CA LEU A 333 -9.78 10.09 -0.75
C LEU A 333 -8.82 10.50 0.38
N THR A 334 -7.84 9.65 0.69
CA THR A 334 -6.80 9.96 1.68
C THR A 334 -5.97 11.17 1.28
N ALA A 335 -5.56 11.26 0.00
CA ALA A 335 -4.78 12.39 -0.50
C ALA A 335 -5.53 13.72 -0.47
N ARG A 336 -6.86 13.71 -0.67
CA ARG A 336 -7.71 14.91 -0.65
C ARG A 336 -8.01 15.40 0.78
N ARG A 337 -8.31 14.48 1.69
CA ARG A 337 -8.80 14.83 3.04
C ARG A 337 -7.70 15.01 4.08
N VAL A 338 -6.54 14.38 3.88
CA VAL A 338 -5.47 14.40 4.88
C VAL A 338 -4.42 15.45 4.52
N PRO A 339 -4.08 16.38 5.44
CA PRO A 339 -2.99 17.32 5.25
C PRO A 339 -1.68 16.61 4.88
N GLU A 340 -0.88 17.21 4.01
CA GLU A 340 0.32 16.61 3.45
C GLU A 340 1.27 16.06 4.52
N ALA A 341 1.51 16.83 5.58
CA ALA A 341 2.36 16.44 6.71
C ALA A 341 1.89 15.17 7.45
N MET A 342 0.59 14.78 7.33
CA MET A 342 -0.02 13.66 8.03
C MET A 342 -0.39 12.49 7.10
N ARG A 343 -0.24 12.64 5.78
CA ARG A 343 -0.61 11.61 4.78
C ARG A 343 0.10 10.29 5.02
N ALA A 344 1.41 10.31 5.29
CA ALA A 344 2.17 9.10 5.56
C ALA A 344 1.60 8.29 6.74
N ARG A 345 1.17 8.99 7.81
CA ARG A 345 0.53 8.36 8.97
C ARG A 345 -0.86 7.79 8.64
N ALA A 346 -1.63 8.49 7.81
CA ALA A 346 -2.94 8.03 7.37
C ALA A 346 -2.82 6.75 6.50
N TYR A 347 -1.90 6.74 5.52
CA TYR A 347 -1.62 5.55 4.72
C TYR A 347 -1.13 4.37 5.57
N ALA A 348 -0.26 4.62 6.54
CA ALA A 348 0.19 3.58 7.47
C ALA A 348 -0.96 3.00 8.29
N SER A 349 -1.87 3.86 8.79
CA SER A 349 -3.05 3.42 9.55
C SER A 349 -4.03 2.62 8.67
N TYR A 350 -4.26 3.05 7.43
CA TYR A 350 -5.07 2.32 6.46
C TYR A 350 -4.45 0.96 6.14
N GLY A 351 -3.18 0.92 5.77
CA GLY A 351 -2.47 -0.32 5.47
C GLY A 351 -2.46 -1.30 6.65
N ALA A 352 -2.26 -0.81 7.89
CA ALA A 352 -2.33 -1.64 9.08
C ALA A 352 -3.72 -2.23 9.32
N ALA A 353 -4.79 -1.45 9.07
CA ALA A 353 -6.17 -1.93 9.21
C ALA A 353 -6.51 -3.00 8.15
N VAL A 354 -6.13 -2.78 6.90
CA VAL A 354 -6.29 -3.75 5.80
C VAL A 354 -5.51 -5.02 6.08
N GLN A 355 -4.25 -4.90 6.49
CA GLN A 355 -3.41 -6.06 6.81
C GLN A 355 -3.93 -6.85 8.02
N GLY A 356 -4.38 -6.13 9.06
CA GLY A 356 -5.05 -6.76 10.23
C GLY A 356 -6.31 -7.50 9.84
N GLY A 357 -7.13 -6.92 8.95
CA GLY A 357 -8.30 -7.58 8.38
C GLY A 357 -7.94 -8.86 7.62
N SER A 358 -6.94 -8.79 6.73
CA SER A 358 -6.45 -9.96 5.99
C SER A 358 -6.00 -11.09 6.92
N MET A 359 -5.20 -10.77 7.94
CA MET A 359 -4.69 -11.75 8.90
C MET A 359 -5.82 -12.41 9.70
N ALA A 360 -6.82 -11.63 10.11
CA ALA A 360 -8.02 -12.16 10.76
C ALA A 360 -8.80 -13.11 9.81
N GLY A 361 -8.94 -12.72 8.53
CA GLY A 361 -9.53 -13.54 7.48
C GLY A 361 -8.78 -14.87 7.28
N PHE A 362 -7.44 -14.85 7.25
CA PHE A 362 -6.63 -16.07 7.12
C PHE A 362 -6.86 -17.04 8.27
N LEU A 363 -6.87 -16.53 9.51
CA LEU A 363 -7.12 -17.36 10.70
C LEU A 363 -8.52 -17.96 10.67
N VAL A 364 -9.53 -17.15 10.42
CA VAL A 364 -10.93 -17.60 10.38
C VAL A 364 -11.14 -18.60 9.25
N GLY A 365 -10.63 -18.30 8.04
CA GLY A 365 -10.76 -19.17 6.87
C GLY A 365 -10.12 -20.53 7.10
N GLY A 366 -8.89 -20.56 7.64
CA GLY A 366 -8.20 -21.81 7.93
C GLY A 366 -8.83 -22.62 9.06
N ALA A 367 -9.33 -21.96 10.11
CA ALA A 367 -10.03 -22.63 11.19
C ALA A 367 -11.37 -23.23 10.72
N LEU A 368 -12.14 -22.50 9.92
CA LEU A 368 -13.43 -22.99 9.40
C LEU A 368 -13.28 -24.15 8.43
N LEU A 369 -12.17 -24.23 7.67
CA LEU A 369 -11.88 -25.37 6.79
C LEU A 369 -11.76 -26.71 7.51
N THR A 370 -11.54 -26.71 8.83
CA THR A 370 -11.50 -27.96 9.59
C THR A 370 -12.89 -28.58 9.78
N ALA A 371 -13.95 -27.79 9.68
CA ALA A 371 -15.33 -28.24 9.95
C ALA A 371 -16.29 -28.08 8.75
N VAL A 372 -15.96 -27.20 7.79
CA VAL A 372 -16.87 -26.85 6.70
C VAL A 372 -16.14 -27.00 5.35
N PRO A 373 -16.77 -27.63 4.34
CA PRO A 373 -16.21 -27.73 3.00
C PRO A 373 -15.91 -26.38 2.37
N PRO A 374 -14.97 -26.30 1.40
CA PRO A 374 -14.54 -25.02 0.80
C PRO A 374 -15.66 -24.23 0.12
N ARG A 375 -16.58 -24.89 -0.60
CA ARG A 375 -17.63 -24.22 -1.39
C ARG A 375 -18.56 -23.36 -0.53
N PRO A 376 -19.21 -23.84 0.55
CA PRO A 376 -20.05 -23.02 1.41
C PRO A 376 -19.25 -21.93 2.14
N LEU A 377 -17.96 -22.13 2.41
CA LEU A 377 -17.12 -21.08 3.00
C LEU A 377 -16.91 -19.92 2.06
N ILE A 378 -16.66 -20.16 0.77
CA ILE A 378 -16.55 -19.11 -0.25
C ILE A 378 -17.88 -18.37 -0.38
N ALA A 379 -19.01 -19.10 -0.44
CA ALA A 379 -20.32 -18.48 -0.49
C ALA A 379 -20.57 -17.61 0.75
N GLY A 380 -20.29 -18.13 1.95
CA GLY A 380 -20.43 -17.41 3.21
C GLY A 380 -19.55 -16.15 3.28
N ALA A 381 -18.30 -16.23 2.80
CA ALA A 381 -17.40 -15.08 2.72
C ALA A 381 -17.94 -13.99 1.79
N GLY A 382 -18.44 -14.37 0.60
CA GLY A 382 -19.05 -13.43 -0.34
C GLY A 382 -20.31 -12.77 0.24
N VAL A 383 -21.21 -13.55 0.84
CA VAL A 383 -22.41 -13.03 1.53
C VAL A 383 -22.02 -12.10 2.68
N ALA A 384 -21.08 -12.48 3.52
CA ALA A 384 -20.60 -11.66 4.64
C ALA A 384 -20.03 -10.31 4.12
N GLY A 385 -19.21 -10.34 3.06
CA GLY A 385 -18.68 -9.11 2.45
C GLY A 385 -19.79 -8.19 1.93
N ILE A 386 -20.81 -8.73 1.23
CA ILE A 386 -21.95 -7.95 0.75
C ILE A 386 -22.75 -7.37 1.94
N LEU A 387 -23.04 -8.16 2.97
CA LEU A 387 -23.76 -7.69 4.15
C LEU A 387 -23.02 -6.56 4.86
N VAL A 388 -21.70 -6.67 5.01
CA VAL A 388 -20.87 -5.60 5.57
C VAL A 388 -21.01 -4.32 4.74
N VAL A 389 -20.89 -4.40 3.41
CA VAL A 389 -21.06 -3.21 2.55
C VAL A 389 -22.46 -2.61 2.74
N LEU A 390 -23.51 -3.41 2.76
CA LEU A 390 -24.89 -2.93 2.95
C LEU A 390 -25.07 -2.22 4.31
N ILE A 391 -24.44 -2.71 5.37
CA ILE A 391 -24.43 -2.07 6.70
C ILE A 391 -23.74 -0.68 6.63
N PHE A 392 -22.66 -0.56 5.85
CA PHE A 392 -21.92 0.69 5.74
C PHE A 392 -22.55 1.72 4.79
N VAL A 393 -23.42 1.33 3.86
CA VAL A 393 -24.12 2.27 2.96
C VAL A 393 -24.84 3.40 3.73
N PRO A 394 -25.73 3.13 4.72
CA PRO A 394 -26.38 4.20 5.48
C PRO A 394 -25.40 4.98 6.37
N VAL A 395 -24.32 4.35 6.85
CA VAL A 395 -23.28 5.02 7.64
C VAL A 395 -22.53 6.03 6.80
N VAL A 396 -22.14 5.64 5.57
CA VAL A 396 -21.52 6.55 4.59
C VAL A 396 -22.48 7.69 4.23
N ALA A 397 -23.77 7.39 3.96
CA ALA A 397 -24.76 8.41 3.65
C ALA A 397 -24.90 9.46 4.76
N ARG A 398 -24.82 9.04 6.02
CA ARG A 398 -24.81 9.96 7.18
C ARG A 398 -23.49 10.74 7.30
N ALA A 399 -22.36 10.09 7.06
CA ALA A 399 -21.04 10.73 7.14
C ALA A 399 -20.85 11.81 6.06
N VAL A 400 -21.36 11.56 4.86
CA VAL A 400 -21.34 12.51 3.72
C VAL A 400 -22.19 13.75 4.01
N ARG A 401 -23.31 13.61 4.73
CA ARG A 401 -24.20 14.74 5.08
C ARG A 401 -23.64 15.65 6.19
N ARG A 402 -22.59 15.23 6.90
CA ARG A 402 -21.96 16.06 7.94
C ARG A 402 -21.01 17.07 7.29
N PRO A 403 -21.12 18.39 7.60
CA PRO A 403 -20.20 19.40 7.07
C PRO A 403 -18.75 19.04 7.42
N SER A 404 -17.86 19.28 6.48
CA SER A 404 -16.41 19.08 6.70
C SER A 404 -15.91 20.08 7.72
N PRO A 405 -14.97 19.75 8.62
CA PRO A 405 -14.39 20.70 9.58
C PRO A 405 -13.68 21.91 8.96
N GLY A 406 -13.58 21.96 7.62
CA GLY A 406 -12.97 23.04 6.85
C GLY A 406 -13.94 23.79 5.94
N ASP A 407 -15.25 23.56 6.04
CA ASP A 407 -16.24 24.23 5.18
C ASP A 407 -16.43 25.68 5.65
N PRO A 408 -16.23 26.71 4.79
CA PRO A 408 -16.32 28.12 5.17
C PRO A 408 -17.70 28.56 5.68
N GLY A 409 -18.71 27.68 5.64
CA GLY A 409 -20.06 27.90 6.17
C GLY A 409 -20.24 27.64 7.66
N VAL A 410 -19.30 26.98 8.34
CA VAL A 410 -19.34 26.86 9.81
C VAL A 410 -18.75 28.13 10.40
N ARG A 411 -19.63 29.07 10.79
CA ARG A 411 -19.27 30.29 11.54
C ARG A 411 -18.34 29.88 12.69
N GLN A 412 -17.04 30.19 12.55
CA GLN A 412 -16.21 30.34 13.74
C GLN A 412 -16.89 31.36 14.67
N PRO A 413 -17.04 31.06 15.97
CA PRO A 413 -17.48 32.10 16.90
C PRO A 413 -16.57 33.32 16.73
N ARG A 414 -17.13 34.46 16.38
CA ARG A 414 -16.36 35.70 16.33
C ARG A 414 -15.71 35.92 17.70
N PRO A 415 -14.45 36.35 17.76
CA PRO A 415 -13.79 36.72 19.03
C PRO A 415 -14.43 37.91 19.76
N ALA A 416 -15.53 38.43 19.24
CA ALA A 416 -16.18 39.63 19.77
C ALA A 416 -17.08 39.45 21.02
N ASP A 417 -17.32 38.18 21.42
CA ASP A 417 -18.19 37.93 22.60
C ASP A 417 -17.39 37.60 23.88
N ALA A 418 -16.06 37.73 23.86
CA ALA A 418 -15.21 37.55 25.04
C ALA A 418 -14.98 38.87 25.86
N ASP A 419 -15.34 40.03 25.31
CA ASP A 419 -15.11 41.33 25.97
C ASP A 419 -16.35 41.96 26.63
N ALA A 420 -17.47 41.24 26.71
CA ALA A 420 -18.69 41.74 27.34
C ALA A 420 -18.80 41.40 28.85
N GLY A 421 -17.71 41.24 29.56
CA GLY A 421 -17.73 40.80 30.96
C GLY A 421 -16.77 41.46 31.94
N LEU A 422 -16.17 42.61 31.61
CA LEU A 422 -15.35 43.35 32.58
C LEU A 422 -15.67 44.85 32.53
N ALA A 423 -16.77 45.21 33.19
CA ALA A 423 -17.02 46.57 33.62
C ALA A 423 -16.10 46.88 34.84
N THR A 424 -15.15 47.75 34.69
CA THR A 424 -14.45 48.40 35.80
C THR A 424 -14.94 49.84 35.95
N PRO A 425 -15.11 50.34 37.21
CA PRO A 425 -15.75 51.58 37.44
C PRO A 425 -14.80 52.80 37.33
N ASP A 426 -15.43 53.94 37.06
CA ASP A 426 -15.00 55.29 37.01
C ASP A 426 -13.67 55.74 37.68
N GLY A 427 -12.85 56.41 36.85
CA GLY A 427 -11.78 57.30 37.30
C GLY A 427 -11.69 58.52 36.36
N PRO A 428 -11.31 59.76 36.85
CA PRO A 428 -11.75 61.02 36.33
C PRO A 428 -11.02 61.55 35.09
N ALA A 429 -11.73 62.41 34.39
CA ALA A 429 -11.37 63.12 33.16
C ALA A 429 -10.10 63.99 33.27
N GLU A 430 -9.24 64.00 32.30
CA GLU A 430 -8.27 65.04 32.00
C GLU A 430 -8.34 65.49 30.53
N PRO A 431 -7.94 66.72 30.19
CA PRO A 431 -8.53 67.48 29.09
C PRO A 431 -7.77 67.43 27.79
N LYS A 432 -8.49 67.72 26.69
CA LYS A 432 -7.97 67.94 25.35
C LYS A 432 -6.98 69.09 25.26
N PRO A 433 -5.96 69.05 24.41
CA PRO A 433 -5.40 70.23 23.75
C PRO A 433 -5.83 70.36 22.29
N GLU A 434 -5.98 71.59 21.94
CA GLU A 434 -6.46 72.17 20.70
C GLU A 434 -5.54 71.96 19.48
N ALA A 435 -6.15 72.29 18.35
CA ALA A 435 -5.58 72.31 17.00
C ALA A 435 -4.46 73.37 16.86
N GLY A 436 -3.49 73.03 15.99
CA GLY A 436 -2.51 73.98 15.51
C GLY A 436 -2.01 73.54 14.12
N ASP A 437 -2.35 74.37 13.14
CA ASP A 437 -1.91 74.30 11.74
C ASP A 437 -0.40 74.41 11.60
N THR A 438 0.12 73.81 10.48
CA THR A 438 0.95 74.46 9.44
C THR A 438 1.68 73.37 8.60
N VAL A 439 1.35 73.26 7.30
CA VAL A 439 2.04 73.76 6.08
C VAL A 439 3.49 73.26 5.90
N GLY A 440 3.68 72.69 4.73
CA GLY A 440 5.01 72.56 4.05
C GLY A 440 5.22 71.20 3.42
N SER A 441 4.77 70.94 2.21
CA SER A 441 5.37 71.06 0.87
C SER A 441 6.82 70.60 0.76
N TRP A 442 7.04 69.78 -0.25
CA TRP A 442 8.04 69.69 -1.31
C TRP A 442 8.07 68.25 -1.83
N LEU A 443 7.48 67.93 -2.95
CA LEU A 443 7.94 68.02 -4.35
C LEU A 443 9.31 67.42 -4.63
N SER A 444 9.28 66.49 -5.52
CA SER A 444 9.80 66.27 -6.86
C SER A 444 10.68 65.02 -6.92
N ALA A 445 10.42 64.19 -7.80
CA ALA A 445 10.43 64.08 -9.26
C ALA A 445 11.57 63.21 -9.74
N SER A 446 11.16 62.28 -10.60
CA SER A 446 11.75 61.86 -11.86
C SER A 446 13.10 61.14 -11.82
N HIS A 447 13.24 59.97 -12.43
CA HIS A 447 13.47 59.80 -13.88
C HIS A 447 13.55 58.34 -14.28
N VAL A 448 12.78 57.97 -15.27
CA VAL A 448 13.07 56.90 -16.22
C VAL A 448 13.80 57.61 -17.40
N PRO A 449 14.77 57.01 -18.09
CA PRO A 449 14.59 56.29 -19.30
C PRO A 449 15.57 55.10 -19.44
N GLY A 450 15.43 54.09 -20.27
CA GLY A 450 14.93 53.93 -21.60
C GLY A 450 15.91 53.15 -22.44
N SER A 451 15.42 52.12 -23.12
CA SER A 451 15.79 51.61 -24.45
C SER A 451 17.23 51.18 -24.79
N GLY A 452 17.29 50.07 -25.52
CA GLY A 452 18.36 49.72 -26.43
C GLY A 452 18.57 48.22 -26.58
N THR A 453 17.81 47.49 -27.38
CA THR A 453 18.07 46.97 -28.75
C THR A 453 19.41 46.31 -29.01
N SER A 454 19.33 45.10 -29.46
CA SER A 454 19.79 44.43 -30.66
C SER A 454 20.88 43.37 -30.52
N SER A 455 20.52 42.21 -30.98
CA SER A 455 21.14 41.34 -32.00
C SER A 455 22.61 40.90 -31.84
N SER A 456 22.78 39.61 -31.64
CA SER A 456 23.37 38.64 -32.58
C SER A 456 23.22 37.22 -32.05
#